data_6d30cdeeb4ee5f03cceeb927a4126d6c
#
_entry.id   6d30cdeeb4ee5f03cceeb927a4126d6c
#
_cell.length_a   1.000
_cell.length_b   1.000
_cell.length_c   1.000
_cell.angle_alpha   90.00
_cell.angle_beta   90.00
_cell.angle_gamma   90.00
#
_symmetry.space_group_name_H-M   'P 1'
#
loop_
_entity.id
_entity.type
_entity.pdbx_description
1 polymer ?
#
loop_
_entity_poly.entity_id
_entity_poly.type
_entity_poly.pdbx_seq_one_letter_code
_entity_poly.pdbx_strand_id
1 'polypeptide(L)'
;MDEAIREGKVNFRAARRGLLWVDAPRLAAFNRMPDVMCASRHTGDVVDEGGRVAAGRAIPLYISRDDFLRARNVLDQGPLFSVLPLRRAKVGILITGTEVFQGLIEDRFQPVIEQKVTALDCEVTHALKAPDDAERIRLGVEELLDRGADLIVTTAGLSVDPDDVTRK
;
A
#
# COMPACT_ATOMS: atom_id res chain seq x y z
N MET A 1 -4.75 -14.51 -18.96
CA MET A 1 -5.56 -14.47 -20.20
C MET A 1 -4.96 -13.37 -21.06
N ASP A 2 -4.29 -13.76 -22.13
CA ASP A 2 -3.62 -12.80 -23.03
C ASP A 2 -4.68 -12.05 -23.81
N GLU A 3 -4.84 -10.75 -23.54
CA GLU A 3 -5.58 -9.89 -24.46
C GLU A 3 -4.82 -9.90 -25.80
N ALA A 4 -5.50 -10.26 -26.88
CA ALA A 4 -4.91 -10.29 -28.21
C ALA A 4 -4.27 -8.93 -28.52
N ILE A 5 -3.01 -8.93 -28.95
CA ILE A 5 -2.31 -7.73 -29.40
C ILE A 5 -3.12 -7.14 -30.57
N ARG A 6 -3.63 -5.92 -30.37
CA ARG A 6 -4.34 -5.17 -31.42
C ARG A 6 -3.57 -3.89 -31.71
N GLU A 7 -3.25 -3.65 -32.97
CA GLU A 7 -2.58 -2.42 -33.42
C GLU A 7 -1.28 -2.12 -32.64
N GLY A 8 -0.49 -3.16 -32.31
CA GLY A 8 0.75 -3.01 -31.55
C GLY A 8 0.55 -2.61 -30.07
N LYS A 9 -0.68 -2.63 -29.54
CA LYS A 9 -1.00 -2.32 -28.17
C LYS A 9 -1.19 -3.57 -27.31
N VAL A 10 -0.59 -3.57 -26.12
CA VAL A 10 -0.72 -4.61 -25.11
C VAL A 10 -1.25 -3.98 -23.83
N ASN A 11 -2.28 -4.58 -23.22
CA ASN A 11 -2.76 -4.19 -21.90
C ASN A 11 -2.32 -5.24 -20.87
N PHE A 12 -1.80 -4.78 -19.74
CA PHE A 12 -1.43 -5.63 -18.63
C PHE A 12 -2.52 -5.54 -17.56
N ARG A 13 -3.02 -6.70 -17.13
CA ARG A 13 -4.07 -6.80 -16.12
C ARG A 13 -3.57 -7.54 -14.89
N ALA A 14 -4.06 -7.13 -13.72
CA ALA A 14 -3.78 -7.81 -12.47
C ALA A 14 -4.36 -9.23 -12.49
N ALA A 15 -3.54 -10.24 -12.18
CA ALA A 15 -3.98 -11.63 -12.06
C ALA A 15 -4.68 -11.92 -10.73
N ARG A 16 -4.65 -10.97 -9.80
CA ARG A 16 -5.28 -11.04 -8.47
C ARG A 16 -5.45 -9.64 -7.89
N ARG A 17 -6.29 -9.52 -6.88
CA ARG A 17 -6.34 -8.32 -6.05
C ARG A 17 -5.06 -8.18 -5.24
N GLY A 18 -4.52 -6.95 -5.13
CA GLY A 18 -3.30 -6.70 -4.38
C GLY A 18 -2.76 -5.29 -4.53
N LEU A 19 -1.55 -5.09 -4.06
CA LEU A 19 -0.81 -3.84 -4.15
C LEU A 19 0.08 -3.86 -5.40
N LEU A 20 -0.11 -2.90 -6.30
CA LEU A 20 0.75 -2.78 -7.48
C LEU A 20 2.13 -2.28 -7.08
N TRP A 21 3.15 -2.99 -7.52
CA TRP A 21 4.54 -2.56 -7.49
C TRP A 21 5.05 -2.36 -8.91
N VAL A 22 5.73 -1.24 -9.15
CA VAL A 22 6.30 -0.87 -10.44
C VAL A 22 7.79 -0.59 -10.27
N ASP A 23 8.63 -1.21 -11.08
CA ASP A 23 10.04 -0.84 -11.20
C ASP A 23 10.15 0.46 -12.01
N ALA A 24 9.97 1.59 -11.35
CA ALA A 24 9.94 2.89 -11.98
C ALA A 24 11.25 3.25 -12.72
N PRO A 25 12.47 2.95 -12.17
CA PRO A 25 13.72 3.20 -12.89
C PRO A 25 13.80 2.41 -14.20
N ARG A 26 13.43 1.12 -14.20
CA ARG A 26 13.46 0.29 -15.41
C ARG A 26 12.36 0.65 -16.39
N LEU A 27 11.16 0.98 -15.91
CA LEU A 27 10.10 1.48 -16.75
C LEU A 27 10.52 2.77 -17.46
N ALA A 28 11.19 3.68 -16.75
CA ALA A 28 11.78 4.88 -17.35
C ALA A 28 12.89 4.55 -18.36
N ALA A 29 13.75 3.56 -18.08
CA ALA A 29 14.77 3.10 -19.02
C ALA A 29 14.14 2.51 -20.29
N PHE A 30 13.08 1.69 -20.15
CA PHE A 30 12.31 1.17 -21.27
C PHE A 30 11.71 2.30 -22.13
N ASN A 31 11.10 3.30 -21.48
CA ASN A 31 10.47 4.42 -22.18
C ASN A 31 11.47 5.41 -22.85
N ARG A 32 12.78 5.28 -22.57
CA ARG A 32 13.83 5.99 -23.30
C ARG A 32 14.25 5.28 -24.59
N MET A 33 13.84 4.03 -24.78
CA MET A 33 14.10 3.33 -26.04
C MET A 33 13.22 3.94 -27.14
N PRO A 34 13.77 4.09 -28.38
CA PRO A 34 12.97 4.60 -29.48
C PRO A 34 11.82 3.62 -29.78
N ASP A 35 10.74 4.18 -30.30
CA ASP A 35 9.64 3.45 -30.91
C ASP A 35 8.80 2.55 -29.97
N VAL A 36 9.04 2.58 -28.67
CA VAL A 36 8.24 1.88 -27.65
C VAL A 36 7.80 2.81 -26.54
N MET A 37 6.66 2.50 -25.94
CA MET A 37 6.19 3.18 -24.74
C MET A 37 5.40 2.22 -23.85
N CYS A 38 5.45 2.46 -22.56
CA CYS A 38 4.62 1.78 -21.58
C CYS A 38 4.23 2.77 -20.47
N ALA A 39 2.92 2.87 -20.21
CA ALA A 39 2.37 3.65 -19.11
C ALA A 39 1.75 2.70 -18.08
N SER A 40 1.85 3.04 -16.80
CA SER A 40 1.29 2.26 -15.71
C SER A 40 0.54 3.12 -14.71
N ARG A 41 -0.24 2.47 -13.87
CA ARG A 41 -0.70 3.02 -12.60
C ARG A 41 0.50 3.18 -11.65
N HIS A 42 0.30 3.84 -10.51
CA HIS A 42 1.37 4.11 -9.57
C HIS A 42 1.69 2.90 -8.68
N THR A 43 2.93 2.80 -8.26
CA THR A 43 3.32 1.91 -7.16
C THR A 43 2.53 2.29 -5.91
N GLY A 44 1.98 1.29 -5.22
CA GLY A 44 1.13 1.50 -4.05
C GLY A 44 -0.37 1.54 -4.34
N ASP A 45 -0.78 1.56 -5.62
CA ASP A 45 -2.20 1.45 -5.94
C ASP A 45 -2.73 0.05 -5.59
N VAL A 46 -3.87 0.01 -4.91
CA VAL A 46 -4.64 -1.23 -4.77
C VAL A 46 -5.35 -1.51 -6.09
N VAL A 47 -5.17 -2.72 -6.60
CA VAL A 47 -5.77 -3.17 -7.86
C VAL A 47 -6.60 -4.42 -7.62
N ASP A 48 -7.72 -4.52 -8.32
CA ASP A 48 -8.56 -5.70 -8.30
C ASP A 48 -8.15 -6.68 -9.42
N GLU A 49 -8.51 -7.95 -9.28
CA GLU A 49 -8.30 -8.96 -10.30
C GLU A 49 -8.97 -8.53 -11.62
N GLY A 50 -8.27 -8.72 -12.74
CA GLY A 50 -8.69 -8.26 -14.06
C GLY A 50 -8.54 -6.75 -14.30
N GLY A 51 -8.26 -5.95 -13.26
CA GLY A 51 -8.04 -4.51 -13.36
C GLY A 51 -6.80 -4.19 -14.21
N ARG A 52 -6.89 -3.19 -15.11
CA ARG A 52 -5.76 -2.76 -15.93
C ARG A 52 -4.72 -2.04 -15.07
N VAL A 53 -3.46 -2.50 -15.13
CA VAL A 53 -2.34 -1.96 -14.37
C VAL A 53 -1.37 -1.16 -15.23
N ALA A 54 -1.23 -1.56 -16.50
CA ALA A 54 -0.36 -0.89 -17.45
C ALA A 54 -0.84 -1.11 -18.89
N ALA A 55 -0.32 -0.32 -19.81
CA ALA A 55 -0.47 -0.53 -21.24
C ALA A 55 0.82 -0.12 -21.95
N GLY A 56 1.28 -0.97 -22.88
CA GLY A 56 2.42 -0.70 -23.73
C GLY A 56 2.07 -0.78 -25.19
N ARG A 57 2.86 -0.13 -26.03
CA ARG A 57 2.75 -0.23 -27.48
C ARG A 57 4.09 0.02 -28.18
N ALA A 58 4.25 -0.58 -29.35
CA ALA A 58 5.17 -0.09 -30.35
C ALA A 58 4.47 1.05 -31.16
N ILE A 59 5.15 2.17 -31.37
CA ILE A 59 4.58 3.36 -32.02
C ILE A 59 4.51 3.17 -33.53
N PRO A 60 5.60 2.74 -34.23
CA PRO A 60 5.58 2.48 -35.65
C PRO A 60 5.08 1.05 -35.96
N LEU A 61 4.79 0.78 -37.22
CA LEU A 61 4.40 -0.54 -37.68
C LEU A 61 5.55 -1.55 -37.65
N TYR A 62 6.78 -1.08 -37.65
CA TYR A 62 8.00 -1.88 -37.52
C TYR A 62 9.03 -1.13 -36.67
N ILE A 63 9.89 -1.89 -36.01
CA ILE A 63 11.00 -1.41 -35.20
C ILE A 63 12.28 -2.07 -35.69
N SER A 64 13.43 -1.38 -35.64
CA SER A 64 14.69 -1.99 -35.98
C SER A 64 15.02 -3.16 -35.07
N ARG A 65 15.74 -4.16 -35.58
CA ARG A 65 16.17 -5.31 -34.79
C ARG A 65 17.00 -4.87 -33.57
N ASP A 66 17.87 -3.88 -33.75
CA ASP A 66 18.76 -3.41 -32.72
C ASP A 66 17.98 -2.68 -31.62
N ASP A 67 16.99 -1.87 -31.97
CA ASP A 67 16.11 -1.20 -30.99
C ASP A 67 15.25 -2.20 -30.23
N PHE A 68 14.73 -3.21 -30.93
CA PHE A 68 14.01 -4.30 -30.28
C PHE A 68 14.88 -5.05 -29.28
N LEU A 69 16.11 -5.40 -29.65
CA LEU A 69 17.02 -6.12 -28.76
C LEU A 69 17.42 -5.27 -27.55
N ARG A 70 17.63 -3.96 -27.74
CA ARG A 70 17.89 -3.02 -26.64
C ARG A 70 16.70 -2.93 -25.69
N ALA A 71 15.49 -2.75 -26.20
CA ALA A 71 14.27 -2.69 -25.38
C ALA A 71 14.05 -4.03 -24.64
N ARG A 72 14.22 -5.15 -25.33
CA ARG A 72 14.13 -6.49 -24.73
C ARG A 72 15.13 -6.68 -23.59
N ASN A 73 16.38 -6.26 -23.76
CA ASN A 73 17.41 -6.39 -22.73
C ASN A 73 17.01 -5.67 -21.40
N VAL A 74 16.28 -4.54 -21.47
CA VAL A 74 15.74 -3.89 -20.29
C VAL A 74 14.68 -4.76 -19.60
N LEU A 75 13.86 -5.48 -20.38
CA LEU A 75 12.79 -6.35 -19.87
C LEU A 75 13.33 -7.67 -19.30
N ASP A 76 14.39 -8.21 -19.88
CA ASP A 76 15.00 -9.48 -19.47
C ASP A 76 15.63 -9.43 -18.05
N GLN A 77 15.81 -8.24 -17.48
CA GLN A 77 16.32 -8.05 -16.12
C GLN A 77 15.30 -8.38 -15.01
N GLY A 78 14.08 -8.76 -15.34
CA GLY A 78 13.01 -9.15 -14.41
C GLY A 78 11.68 -8.41 -14.65
N PRO A 79 10.64 -8.66 -13.85
CA PRO A 79 9.33 -8.06 -14.04
C PRO A 79 9.34 -6.54 -13.83
N LEU A 80 8.69 -5.78 -14.73
CA LEU A 80 8.43 -4.35 -14.53
C LEU A 80 7.28 -4.10 -13.55
N PHE A 81 6.35 -5.04 -13.49
CA PHE A 81 5.13 -4.92 -12.69
C PHE A 81 4.95 -6.19 -11.86
N SER A 82 4.56 -6.02 -10.61
CA SER A 82 4.16 -7.12 -9.73
C SER A 82 2.94 -6.71 -8.92
N VAL A 83 2.04 -7.65 -8.68
CA VAL A 83 0.92 -7.45 -7.75
C VAL A 83 1.19 -8.24 -6.50
N LEU A 84 1.55 -7.52 -5.44
CA LEU A 84 1.84 -8.08 -4.12
C LEU A 84 0.51 -8.42 -3.42
N PRO A 85 0.40 -9.59 -2.78
CA PRO A 85 -0.82 -9.93 -2.06
C PRO A 85 -1.03 -8.98 -0.87
N LEU A 86 -2.28 -8.59 -0.64
CA LEU A 86 -2.66 -7.94 0.61
C LEU A 86 -2.68 -8.99 1.71
N ARG A 87 -2.13 -8.65 2.88
CA ARG A 87 -2.23 -9.48 4.07
C ARG A 87 -3.36 -9.00 4.96
N ARG A 88 -3.94 -9.89 5.71
CA ARG A 88 -4.85 -9.55 6.81
C ARG A 88 -3.99 -9.17 8.01
N ALA A 89 -4.08 -7.92 8.44
CA ALA A 89 -3.37 -7.45 9.61
C ALA A 89 -4.12 -7.86 10.89
N LYS A 90 -3.36 -8.17 11.93
CA LYS A 90 -3.83 -8.27 13.31
C LYS A 90 -3.65 -6.90 13.97
N VAL A 91 -4.74 -6.17 14.13
CA VAL A 91 -4.72 -4.77 14.52
C VAL A 91 -4.91 -4.61 16.03
N GLY A 92 -3.93 -4.00 16.69
CA GLY A 92 -4.06 -3.44 18.02
C GLY A 92 -4.49 -1.98 17.94
N ILE A 93 -5.46 -1.56 18.75
CA ILE A 93 -5.93 -0.16 18.80
C ILE A 93 -5.47 0.43 20.13
N LEU A 94 -4.78 1.55 20.08
CA LEU A 94 -4.40 2.32 21.28
C LEU A 94 -5.05 3.69 21.22
N ILE A 95 -6.06 3.89 22.07
CA ILE A 95 -6.74 5.19 22.22
C ILE A 95 -5.99 5.98 23.26
N THR A 96 -5.36 7.09 22.87
CA THR A 96 -4.67 7.99 23.79
C THR A 96 -5.56 9.18 24.13
N GLY A 97 -5.43 9.70 25.32
CA GLY A 97 -6.17 10.84 25.83
C GLY A 97 -6.55 10.66 27.28
N THR A 98 -6.08 11.55 28.14
CA THR A 98 -6.32 11.48 29.60
C THR A 98 -7.80 11.49 29.94
N GLU A 99 -8.59 12.30 29.26
CA GLU A 99 -10.03 12.44 29.49
C GLU A 99 -10.80 11.18 29.08
N VAL A 100 -10.42 10.56 27.95
CA VAL A 100 -11.02 9.30 27.50
C VAL A 100 -10.57 8.14 28.41
N PHE A 101 -9.31 8.14 28.83
CA PHE A 101 -8.79 7.15 29.77
C PHE A 101 -9.51 7.20 31.13
N GLN A 102 -9.82 8.38 31.64
CA GLN A 102 -10.55 8.60 32.90
C GLN A 102 -12.07 8.41 32.76
N GLY A 103 -12.57 8.21 31.53
CA GLY A 103 -14.00 8.05 31.27
C GLY A 103 -14.81 9.37 31.36
N LEU A 104 -14.14 10.51 31.32
CA LEU A 104 -14.77 11.82 31.33
C LEU A 104 -15.44 12.15 29.98
N ILE A 105 -14.92 11.61 28.92
CA ILE A 105 -15.43 11.75 27.55
C ILE A 105 -15.63 10.36 26.95
N GLU A 106 -16.75 10.20 26.22
CA GLU A 106 -17.04 8.97 25.49
C GLU A 106 -16.04 8.78 24.31
N ASP A 107 -15.48 7.58 24.22
CA ASP A 107 -14.61 7.20 23.12
C ASP A 107 -15.42 6.99 21.83
N ARG A 108 -15.23 7.87 20.86
CA ARG A 108 -15.86 7.77 19.52
C ARG A 108 -14.91 7.26 18.46
N PHE A 109 -13.61 7.12 18.76
CA PHE A 109 -12.62 6.69 17.79
C PHE A 109 -12.59 5.17 17.62
N GLN A 110 -12.64 4.42 18.70
CA GLN A 110 -12.57 2.96 18.68
C GLN A 110 -13.61 2.34 17.71
N PRO A 111 -14.91 2.67 17.79
CA PRO A 111 -15.90 2.08 16.88
C PRO A 111 -15.63 2.40 15.40
N VAL A 112 -15.14 3.62 15.10
CA VAL A 112 -14.82 4.03 13.73
C VAL A 112 -13.61 3.27 13.20
N ILE A 113 -12.58 3.04 14.02
CA ILE A 113 -11.39 2.29 13.64
C ILE A 113 -11.75 0.82 13.43
N GLU A 114 -12.51 0.21 14.35
CA GLU A 114 -12.97 -1.17 14.23
C GLU A 114 -13.76 -1.39 12.94
N GLN A 115 -14.66 -0.47 12.59
CA GLN A 115 -15.39 -0.53 11.33
C GLN A 115 -14.46 -0.48 10.11
N LYS A 116 -13.44 0.40 10.11
CA LYS A 116 -12.46 0.52 9.02
C LYS A 116 -11.59 -0.72 8.91
N VAL A 117 -11.12 -1.25 10.02
CA VAL A 117 -10.31 -2.48 10.08
C VAL A 117 -11.07 -3.65 9.49
N THR A 118 -12.33 -3.81 9.89
CA THR A 118 -13.22 -4.87 9.37
C THR A 118 -13.49 -4.70 7.87
N ALA A 119 -13.73 -3.46 7.41
CA ALA A 119 -13.95 -3.17 5.98
C ALA A 119 -12.73 -3.49 5.10
N LEU A 120 -11.53 -3.51 5.68
CA LEU A 120 -10.27 -3.89 5.02
C LEU A 120 -9.95 -5.39 5.17
N ASP A 121 -10.90 -6.19 5.70
CA ASP A 121 -10.73 -7.63 5.94
C ASP A 121 -9.57 -7.94 6.90
N CYS A 122 -9.30 -7.01 7.83
CA CYS A 122 -8.34 -7.15 8.92
C CYS A 122 -9.04 -7.51 10.24
N GLU A 123 -8.29 -7.99 11.22
CA GLU A 123 -8.78 -8.44 12.52
C GLU A 123 -8.36 -7.46 13.62
N VAL A 124 -9.30 -6.98 14.44
CA VAL A 124 -8.97 -6.26 15.67
C VAL A 124 -8.69 -7.28 16.76
N THR A 125 -7.44 -7.34 17.23
CA THR A 125 -7.07 -8.27 18.31
C THR A 125 -7.40 -7.70 19.67
N HIS A 126 -7.02 -6.45 19.93
CA HIS A 126 -7.23 -5.78 21.20
C HIS A 126 -7.36 -4.27 21.00
N ALA A 127 -8.10 -3.63 21.92
CA ALA A 127 -8.16 -2.18 22.04
C ALA A 127 -7.81 -1.79 23.48
N LEU A 128 -6.90 -0.85 23.64
CA LEU A 128 -6.43 -0.32 24.92
C LEU A 128 -6.61 1.18 24.97
N LYS A 129 -6.74 1.72 26.18
CA LYS A 129 -6.76 3.16 26.43
C LYS A 129 -5.56 3.54 27.30
N ALA A 130 -4.93 4.66 26.97
CA ALA A 130 -3.81 5.19 27.73
C ALA A 130 -3.99 6.71 27.96
N PRO A 131 -3.53 7.26 29.10
CA PRO A 131 -3.45 8.70 29.28
C PRO A 131 -2.37 9.28 28.37
N ASP A 132 -2.33 10.60 28.24
CA ASP A 132 -1.29 11.33 27.49
C ASP A 132 0.04 11.36 28.26
N ASP A 133 0.60 10.18 28.45
CA ASP A 133 1.87 9.92 29.12
C ASP A 133 2.72 8.99 28.27
N ALA A 134 3.94 9.41 27.94
CA ALA A 134 4.81 8.69 27.01
C ALA A 134 5.12 7.25 27.47
N GLU A 135 5.34 7.04 28.78
CA GLU A 135 5.63 5.72 29.33
C GLU A 135 4.39 4.82 29.28
N ARG A 136 3.20 5.35 29.57
CA ARG A 136 1.94 4.60 29.47
C ARG A 136 1.60 4.25 28.04
N ILE A 137 1.86 5.14 27.09
CA ILE A 137 1.67 4.89 25.66
C ILE A 137 2.65 3.79 25.21
N ARG A 138 3.94 3.88 25.60
CA ARG A 138 4.95 2.86 25.29
C ARG A 138 4.52 1.48 25.81
N LEU A 139 4.12 1.38 27.06
CA LEU A 139 3.64 0.14 27.66
C LEU A 139 2.39 -0.40 26.94
N GLY A 140 1.46 0.47 26.56
CA GLY A 140 0.29 0.07 25.77
C GLY A 140 0.65 -0.52 24.40
N VAL A 141 1.64 0.07 23.72
CA VAL A 141 2.16 -0.47 22.45
C VAL A 141 2.80 -1.84 22.66
N GLU A 142 3.67 -2.00 23.67
CA GLU A 142 4.31 -3.26 23.99
C GLU A 142 3.28 -4.35 24.32
N GLU A 143 2.28 -4.04 25.12
CA GLU A 143 1.19 -4.97 25.44
C GLU A 143 0.43 -5.43 24.21
N LEU A 144 0.13 -4.52 23.26
CA LEU A 144 -0.54 -4.87 22.02
C LEU A 144 0.33 -5.79 21.14
N LEU A 145 1.64 -5.53 21.07
CA LEU A 145 2.59 -6.37 20.33
C LEU A 145 2.69 -7.77 20.98
N ASP A 146 2.80 -7.85 22.29
CA ASP A 146 2.87 -9.12 23.04
C ASP A 146 1.58 -9.94 22.87
N ARG A 147 0.45 -9.28 22.69
CA ARG A 147 -0.85 -9.92 22.36
C ARG A 147 -0.98 -10.30 20.89
N GLY A 148 0.08 -10.11 20.10
CA GLY A 148 0.18 -10.57 18.73
C GLY A 148 -0.35 -9.60 17.68
N ALA A 149 -0.52 -8.32 18.00
CA ALA A 149 -0.78 -7.29 16.99
C ALA A 149 0.45 -7.13 16.08
N ASP A 150 0.23 -7.04 14.78
CA ASP A 150 1.26 -6.77 13.77
C ASP A 150 1.07 -5.44 13.03
N LEU A 151 0.02 -4.72 13.40
CA LEU A 151 -0.28 -3.35 13.04
C LEU A 151 -0.90 -2.65 14.27
N ILE A 152 -0.37 -1.50 14.64
CA ILE A 152 -0.95 -0.70 15.72
C ILE A 152 -1.51 0.59 15.13
N VAL A 153 -2.75 0.91 15.51
CA VAL A 153 -3.41 2.16 15.20
C VAL A 153 -3.56 2.95 16.47
N THR A 154 -2.94 4.13 16.52
CA THR A 154 -3.08 5.08 17.64
C THR A 154 -3.98 6.24 17.26
N THR A 155 -4.68 6.82 18.23
CA THR A 155 -5.50 8.01 18.08
C THR A 155 -5.09 9.09 19.07
N ALA A 156 -5.32 10.36 18.71
CA ALA A 156 -4.94 11.55 19.46
C ALA A 156 -3.43 11.74 19.69
N GLY A 157 -3.03 12.85 20.27
CA GLY A 157 -1.62 13.16 20.58
C GLY A 157 -0.71 13.34 19.36
N LEU A 158 -1.26 13.59 18.18
CA LEU A 158 -0.51 13.73 16.91
C LEU A 158 -0.49 15.18 16.37
N SER A 159 -1.03 16.14 17.14
CA SER A 159 -1.04 17.55 16.78
C SER A 159 0.34 18.19 17.01
N VAL A 160 0.49 19.44 16.60
CA VAL A 160 1.68 20.26 16.85
C VAL A 160 1.71 20.86 18.26
N ASP A 161 0.74 20.48 19.10
CA ASP A 161 0.63 20.98 20.48
C ASP A 161 1.80 20.45 21.33
N PRO A 162 2.44 21.29 22.17
CA PRO A 162 3.56 20.85 23.02
C PRO A 162 3.24 19.69 23.96
N ASP A 163 1.96 19.52 24.32
CA ASP A 163 1.48 18.47 25.21
C ASP A 163 1.25 17.12 24.52
N ASP A 164 1.38 17.06 23.20
CA ASP A 164 1.23 15.84 22.41
C ASP A 164 2.49 14.98 22.48
N VAL A 165 2.40 13.84 23.15
CA VAL A 165 3.53 12.93 23.42
C VAL A 165 3.51 11.64 22.60
N THR A 166 2.44 11.35 21.86
CA THR A 166 2.27 10.08 21.12
C THR A 166 3.28 9.92 19.97
N ARG A 167 3.84 11.01 19.47
CA ARG A 167 4.79 11.03 18.35
C ARG A 167 6.26 11.06 18.77
N LYS A 168 6.54 11.31 20.03
CA LYS A 168 7.91 11.40 20.57
C LYS A 168 8.37 10.03 21.03
#